data_8bb562fd8490d9e9706c3986ea5badd3
#
_entry.id   8bb562fd8490d9e9706c3986ea5badd3
#
_cell.length_a   1.000
_cell.length_b   1.000
_cell.length_c   1.000
_cell.angle_alpha   90.00
_cell.angle_beta   90.00
_cell.angle_gamma   90.00
#
_symmetry.space_group_name_H-M   'P 1'
#
loop_
_entity.id
_entity.type
_entity.pdbx_description
1 polymer ?
#
loop_
_entity_poly.entity_id
_entity_poly.type
_entity_poly.pdbx_seq_one_letter_code
_entity_poly.pdbx_strand_id
1 'polypeptide(L)'
;MLSRKTYFIREHVGVFKLSDTYDILDPETNEQLGIAKEKPGTLVHVLRFLVEKRILPTKVFIYEGSNYDDPSRLLFSIQRGFTFLRSKVDICDANGVVLGWLKSKLFTIGGAFYVYDSSGNEVAFVQGNWVGWTFKFLDRDQNEIGTITKKWTGVGKEMFTSADNYMIALNDEPAPAKAILMLAAGLAVDIIYKEK
;
A
#
# COMPACT_ATOMS: atom_id res chain seq x y z
N MET A 1 8.68 13.25 -1.79
CA MET A 1 8.27 12.01 -1.10
C MET A 1 9.02 10.75 -1.61
N LEU A 2 9.13 10.51 -2.90
CA LEU A 2 9.55 9.23 -3.51
C LEU A 2 11.07 8.87 -3.48
N SER A 3 11.89 9.61 -2.76
CA SER A 3 13.34 9.36 -2.59
C SER A 3 13.71 8.88 -1.18
N ARG A 4 12.75 8.34 -0.44
CA ARG A 4 12.97 7.91 0.94
C ARG A 4 13.05 6.39 1.06
N LYS A 5 13.83 5.93 2.04
CA LYS A 5 13.91 4.50 2.39
C LYS A 5 12.79 4.06 3.32
N THR A 6 12.31 4.96 4.18
CA THR A 6 11.39 4.62 5.26
C THR A 6 10.15 5.50 5.22
N TYR A 7 9.01 4.85 5.46
CA TYR A 7 7.70 5.51 5.56
C TYR A 7 6.95 4.95 6.77
N PHE A 8 6.49 5.84 7.64
CA PHE A 8 5.56 5.48 8.69
C PHE A 8 4.15 5.70 8.19
N ILE A 9 3.35 4.65 8.21
CA ILE A 9 1.96 4.68 7.75
C ILE A 9 1.06 4.70 8.97
N ARG A 10 0.25 5.74 9.08
CA ARG A 10 -0.72 5.94 10.15
C ARG A 10 -2.12 5.88 9.60
N GLU A 11 -2.86 4.84 9.96
CA GLU A 11 -4.28 4.72 9.60
C GLU A 11 -5.11 5.70 10.44
N HIS A 12 -6.01 6.45 9.78
CA HIS A 12 -7.02 7.23 10.47
C HIS A 12 -8.09 6.28 11.01
N VAL A 13 -8.07 6.03 12.32
CA VAL A 13 -9.09 5.22 12.99
C VAL A 13 -10.33 6.09 13.28
N GLY A 14 -11.52 5.65 12.87
CA GLY A 14 -12.77 6.38 13.13
C GLY A 14 -13.98 5.45 13.14
N VAL A 15 -14.95 5.76 14.00
CA VAL A 15 -16.24 5.09 14.05
C VAL A 15 -17.06 5.52 12.84
N PHE A 16 -17.60 4.56 12.06
CA PHE A 16 -18.39 4.81 10.83
C PHE A 16 -17.59 5.29 9.61
N LYS A 17 -16.39 4.76 9.39
CA LYS A 17 -15.65 5.06 8.15
C LYS A 17 -16.27 4.41 6.92
N LEU A 18 -16.62 5.24 5.95
CA LEU A 18 -17.04 4.79 4.60
C LEU A 18 -15.84 4.61 3.65
N SER A 19 -14.65 5.11 4.01
CA SER A 19 -13.44 5.03 3.20
C SER A 19 -12.19 5.09 4.07
N ASP A 20 -11.16 4.33 3.72
CA ASP A 20 -9.89 4.31 4.43
C ASP A 20 -9.03 5.52 4.05
N THR A 21 -8.29 6.03 5.04
CA THR A 21 -7.36 7.16 4.88
C THR A 21 -6.11 6.84 5.69
N TYR A 22 -4.93 7.08 5.09
CA TYR A 22 -3.64 6.84 5.71
C TYR A 22 -2.74 8.05 5.52
N ASP A 23 -2.16 8.56 6.59
CA ASP A 23 -1.04 9.49 6.50
C ASP A 23 0.24 8.72 6.21
N ILE A 24 1.06 9.27 5.33
CA ILE A 24 2.40 8.79 5.02
C ILE A 24 3.38 9.78 5.62
N LEU A 25 4.08 9.39 6.67
CA LEU A 25 4.92 10.27 7.48
C LEU A 25 6.39 9.86 7.39
N ASP A 26 7.25 10.84 7.59
CA ASP A 26 8.65 10.61 7.88
C ASP A 26 8.79 10.10 9.32
N PRO A 27 9.39 8.91 9.55
CA PRO A 27 9.51 8.38 10.90
C PRO A 27 10.50 9.13 11.80
N GLU A 28 11.40 9.95 11.24
CA GLU A 28 12.39 10.71 12.01
C GLU A 28 11.86 12.07 12.44
N THR A 29 11.16 12.76 11.54
CA THR A 29 10.70 14.13 11.76
C THR A 29 9.21 14.24 12.06
N ASN A 30 8.44 13.16 11.84
CA ASN A 30 6.97 13.12 11.87
C ASN A 30 6.32 14.08 10.85
N GLU A 31 7.09 14.53 9.87
CA GLU A 31 6.58 15.35 8.78
C GLU A 31 5.63 14.56 7.89
N GLN A 32 4.52 15.15 7.50
CA GLN A 32 3.58 14.53 6.57
C GLN A 32 4.11 14.62 5.13
N LEU A 33 4.56 13.49 4.61
CA LEU A 33 5.09 13.33 3.25
C LEU A 33 3.97 13.18 2.23
N GLY A 34 2.88 12.52 2.62
CA GLY A 34 1.76 12.26 1.73
C GLY A 34 0.53 11.74 2.46
N ILE A 35 -0.52 11.54 1.69
CA ILE A 35 -1.78 10.97 2.17
C ILE A 35 -2.32 9.98 1.14
N ALA A 36 -2.74 8.80 1.60
CA ALA A 36 -3.46 7.82 0.79
C ALA A 36 -4.95 7.86 1.16
N LYS A 37 -5.80 8.10 0.17
CA LYS A 37 -7.25 8.24 0.35
C LYS A 37 -8.00 7.27 -0.54
N GLU A 38 -8.81 6.39 0.05
CA GLU A 38 -9.77 5.59 -0.70
C GLU A 38 -10.92 6.48 -1.18
N LYS A 39 -11.23 6.41 -2.48
CA LYS A 39 -12.39 7.10 -3.09
C LYS A 39 -13.25 6.06 -3.81
N PRO A 40 -14.16 5.37 -3.09
CA PRO A 40 -15.06 4.40 -3.70
C PRO A 40 -16.09 5.11 -4.59
N GLY A 41 -16.39 4.51 -5.75
CA GLY A 41 -17.45 5.02 -6.61
C GLY A 41 -18.84 4.90 -5.94
N THR A 42 -19.81 5.72 -6.36
CA THR A 42 -21.16 5.76 -5.77
C THR A 42 -21.83 4.39 -5.70
N LEU A 43 -21.72 3.59 -6.78
CA LEU A 43 -22.27 2.23 -6.83
C LEU A 43 -21.60 1.30 -5.80
N VAL A 44 -20.29 1.45 -5.57
CA VAL A 44 -19.55 0.66 -4.58
C VAL A 44 -20.02 0.95 -3.17
N HIS A 45 -20.36 2.21 -2.85
CA HIS A 45 -20.95 2.57 -1.56
C HIS A 45 -22.24 1.81 -1.27
N VAL A 46 -23.12 1.70 -2.26
CA VAL A 46 -24.38 0.96 -2.11
C VAL A 46 -24.13 -0.55 -1.98
N LEU A 47 -23.23 -1.09 -2.80
CA LEU A 47 -22.91 -2.52 -2.81
C LEU A 47 -22.20 -2.99 -1.52
N ARG A 48 -21.50 -2.11 -0.79
CA ARG A 48 -20.86 -2.44 0.51
C ARG A 48 -21.84 -2.92 1.58
N PHE A 49 -23.13 -2.61 1.46
CA PHE A 49 -24.15 -3.13 2.38
C PHE A 49 -24.66 -4.53 2.00
N LEU A 50 -24.36 -5.00 0.79
CA LEU A 50 -24.89 -6.25 0.24
C LEU A 50 -23.82 -7.28 -0.07
N VAL A 51 -22.56 -6.84 -0.30
CA VAL A 51 -21.45 -7.67 -0.76
C VAL A 51 -20.22 -7.39 0.07
N GLU A 52 -19.44 -8.44 0.35
CA GLU A 52 -18.18 -8.32 1.07
C GLU A 52 -17.21 -7.34 0.39
N LYS A 53 -16.61 -6.43 1.15
CA LYS A 53 -15.69 -5.39 0.67
C LYS A 53 -14.54 -5.97 -0.17
N ARG A 54 -14.04 -7.17 0.15
CA ARG A 54 -12.96 -7.86 -0.58
C ARG A 54 -13.27 -8.15 -2.06
N ILE A 55 -14.55 -8.27 -2.44
CA ILE A 55 -14.98 -8.55 -3.82
C ILE A 55 -15.15 -7.25 -4.61
N LEU A 56 -15.40 -6.14 -3.92
CA LEU A 56 -15.69 -4.85 -4.53
C LEU A 56 -14.44 -4.17 -5.07
N PRO A 57 -14.60 -3.38 -6.15
CA PRO A 57 -13.51 -2.56 -6.67
C PRO A 57 -13.03 -1.57 -5.60
N THR A 58 -11.73 -1.39 -5.55
CA THR A 58 -11.08 -0.44 -4.62
C THR A 58 -10.20 0.50 -5.42
N LYS A 59 -10.30 1.81 -5.15
CA LYS A 59 -9.42 2.83 -5.70
C LYS A 59 -8.87 3.68 -4.56
N VAL A 60 -7.54 3.71 -4.44
CA VAL A 60 -6.83 4.53 -3.47
C VAL A 60 -5.92 5.49 -4.21
N PHE A 61 -6.02 6.75 -3.91
CA PHE A 61 -5.26 7.83 -4.51
C PHE A 61 -4.22 8.33 -3.51
N ILE A 62 -2.98 8.45 -3.94
CA ILE A 62 -1.86 8.88 -3.13
C ILE A 62 -1.41 10.27 -3.58
N TYR A 63 -1.50 11.22 -2.66
CA TYR A 63 -1.17 12.63 -2.86
C TYR A 63 0.08 13.01 -2.08
N GLU A 64 0.85 13.97 -2.60
CA GLU A 64 1.95 14.57 -1.88
C GLU A 64 1.47 15.59 -0.85
N GLY A 65 2.04 15.55 0.36
CA GLY A 65 1.62 16.39 1.48
C GLY A 65 0.26 15.99 2.05
N SER A 66 -0.45 16.92 2.69
CA SER A 66 -1.69 16.64 3.42
C SER A 66 -2.98 16.94 2.63
N ASN A 67 -2.88 17.59 1.47
CA ASN A 67 -4.05 18.03 0.72
C ASN A 67 -4.42 17.03 -0.38
N TYR A 68 -5.44 16.20 -0.13
CA TYR A 68 -5.99 15.21 -1.07
C TYR A 68 -7.11 15.76 -1.97
N ASP A 69 -7.45 17.05 -1.85
CA ASP A 69 -8.45 17.71 -2.70
C ASP A 69 -7.80 18.46 -3.87
N ASP A 70 -6.47 18.58 -3.88
CA ASP A 70 -5.70 19.20 -4.95
C ASP A 70 -5.23 18.12 -5.97
N PRO A 71 -5.83 18.05 -7.18
CA PRO A 71 -5.45 17.07 -8.20
C PRO A 71 -3.99 17.19 -8.66
N SER A 72 -3.39 18.38 -8.57
CA SER A 72 -2.00 18.60 -8.99
C SER A 72 -0.98 17.90 -8.08
N ARG A 73 -1.39 17.51 -6.89
CA ARG A 73 -0.58 16.77 -5.91
C ARG A 73 -0.73 15.25 -6.02
N LEU A 74 -1.58 14.75 -6.93
CA LEU A 74 -1.74 13.33 -7.15
C LEU A 74 -0.44 12.74 -7.71
N LEU A 75 0.14 11.79 -7.01
CA LEU A 75 1.36 11.10 -7.42
C LEU A 75 1.05 9.83 -8.18
N PHE A 76 0.19 8.99 -7.62
CA PHE A 76 -0.22 7.73 -8.23
C PHE A 76 -1.51 7.21 -7.58
N SER A 77 -2.07 6.16 -8.15
CA SER A 77 -3.23 5.45 -7.60
C SER A 77 -3.03 3.94 -7.61
N ILE A 78 -3.69 3.28 -6.66
CA ILE A 78 -3.77 1.82 -6.55
C ILE A 78 -5.20 1.44 -6.90
N GLN A 79 -5.39 0.58 -7.91
CA GLN A 79 -6.71 0.26 -8.44
C GLN A 79 -6.90 -1.26 -8.54
N ARG A 80 -7.94 -1.76 -7.87
CA ARG A 80 -8.38 -3.15 -7.97
C ARG A 80 -9.78 -3.20 -8.54
N GLY A 81 -9.98 -4.02 -9.57
CA GLY A 81 -11.31 -4.30 -10.10
C GLY A 81 -12.12 -5.27 -9.24
N PHE A 82 -13.25 -5.76 -9.75
CA PHE A 82 -13.99 -6.86 -9.13
C PHE A 82 -13.13 -8.12 -9.09
N THR A 83 -13.07 -8.80 -7.93
CA THR A 83 -12.19 -9.95 -7.71
C THR A 83 -12.98 -11.16 -7.27
N PHE A 84 -12.97 -12.23 -8.07
CA PHE A 84 -13.57 -13.52 -7.69
C PHE A 84 -12.55 -14.61 -7.30
N LEU A 85 -11.37 -14.64 -7.92
CA LEU A 85 -10.37 -15.71 -7.71
C LEU A 85 -8.91 -15.21 -7.66
N ARG A 86 -8.55 -14.20 -8.40
CA ARG A 86 -7.19 -13.60 -8.43
C ARG A 86 -7.29 -12.10 -8.41
N SER A 87 -6.64 -11.44 -7.46
CA SER A 87 -6.55 -9.99 -7.47
C SER A 87 -5.32 -9.57 -8.27
N LYS A 88 -5.53 -8.94 -9.41
CA LYS A 88 -4.58 -8.03 -10.02
C LYS A 88 -4.90 -6.63 -9.52
N VAL A 89 -3.88 -5.92 -9.09
CA VAL A 89 -3.99 -4.55 -8.60
C VAL A 89 -3.09 -3.69 -9.46
N ASP A 90 -3.66 -2.80 -10.22
CA ASP A 90 -2.91 -1.89 -11.08
C ASP A 90 -2.44 -0.67 -10.28
N ILE A 91 -1.23 -0.22 -10.57
CA ILE A 91 -0.61 1.00 -10.03
C ILE A 91 -0.50 1.95 -11.20
N CYS A 92 -1.20 3.08 -11.14
CA CYS A 92 -1.29 4.05 -12.23
C CYS A 92 -0.72 5.39 -11.79
N ASP A 93 -0.12 6.14 -12.73
CA ASP A 93 0.28 7.53 -12.52
C ASP A 93 -0.94 8.47 -12.38
N ALA A 94 -0.68 9.77 -12.24
CA ALA A 94 -1.72 10.79 -12.14
C ALA A 94 -2.61 10.89 -13.39
N ASN A 95 -2.12 10.45 -14.56
CA ASN A 95 -2.85 10.46 -15.83
C ASN A 95 -3.59 9.13 -16.08
N GLY A 96 -3.48 8.16 -15.18
CA GLY A 96 -4.07 6.83 -15.33
C GLY A 96 -3.24 5.84 -16.16
N VAL A 97 -1.99 6.19 -16.51
CA VAL A 97 -1.07 5.27 -17.20
C VAL A 97 -0.55 4.23 -16.22
N VAL A 98 -0.61 2.96 -16.57
CA VAL A 98 -0.15 1.86 -15.71
C VAL A 98 1.38 1.88 -15.58
N LEU A 99 1.85 2.09 -14.36
CA LEU A 99 3.27 2.03 -13.99
C LEU A 99 3.73 0.62 -13.62
N GLY A 100 2.78 -0.23 -13.21
CA GLY A 100 3.05 -1.59 -12.83
C GLY A 100 1.83 -2.21 -12.17
N TRP A 101 1.97 -3.43 -11.65
CA TRP A 101 0.86 -4.12 -10.98
C TRP A 101 1.34 -5.10 -9.91
N LEU A 102 0.43 -5.42 -9.01
CA LEU A 102 0.57 -6.48 -8.03
C LEU A 102 -0.24 -7.69 -8.47
N LYS A 103 0.28 -8.89 -8.27
CA LYS A 103 -0.40 -10.15 -8.60
C LYS A 103 -0.30 -11.13 -7.45
N SER A 104 -1.45 -11.47 -6.87
CA SER A 104 -1.52 -12.44 -5.77
C SER A 104 -1.00 -13.81 -6.17
N LYS A 105 -0.20 -14.42 -5.29
CA LYS A 105 0.17 -15.83 -5.38
C LYS A 105 -0.94 -16.67 -4.74
N LEU A 106 -1.46 -17.63 -5.48
CA LEU A 106 -2.48 -18.56 -4.95
C LEU A 106 -1.85 -19.54 -3.95
N PHE A 107 -2.68 -20.00 -2.98
CA PHE A 107 -2.32 -21.04 -2.02
C PHE A 107 -1.10 -20.73 -1.14
N THR A 108 -0.96 -19.48 -0.68
CA THR A 108 0.06 -19.13 0.31
C THR A 108 -0.54 -19.00 1.70
N ILE A 109 0.06 -19.70 2.66
CA ILE A 109 -0.18 -19.47 4.09
C ILE A 109 0.55 -18.16 4.46
N GLY A 110 -0.19 -17.16 4.94
CA GLY A 110 0.42 -15.89 5.35
C GLY A 110 0.35 -14.73 4.34
N GLY A 111 -0.05 -15.00 3.09
CA GLY A 111 -0.16 -14.01 2.02
C GLY A 111 1.14 -13.74 1.29
N ALA A 112 1.07 -13.74 -0.04
CA ALA A 112 2.20 -13.36 -0.88
C ALA A 112 1.70 -12.82 -2.22
N PHE A 113 2.47 -11.91 -2.81
CA PHE A 113 2.20 -11.36 -4.14
C PHE A 113 3.48 -10.87 -4.81
N TYR A 114 3.45 -10.86 -6.11
CA TYR A 114 4.52 -10.32 -6.94
C TYR A 114 4.23 -8.88 -7.30
N VAL A 115 5.28 -8.07 -7.41
CA VAL A 115 5.28 -6.68 -7.87
C VAL A 115 5.96 -6.64 -9.24
N TYR A 116 5.26 -6.14 -10.24
CA TYR A 116 5.75 -6.03 -11.61
C TYR A 116 5.80 -4.56 -12.04
N ASP A 117 6.78 -4.20 -12.87
CA ASP A 117 6.80 -2.93 -13.59
C ASP A 117 5.88 -2.96 -14.83
N SER A 118 5.75 -1.82 -15.52
CA SER A 118 4.93 -1.70 -16.74
C SER A 118 5.39 -2.57 -17.90
N SER A 119 6.65 -3.01 -17.91
CA SER A 119 7.22 -3.92 -18.90
C SER A 119 7.00 -5.40 -18.55
N GLY A 120 6.44 -5.69 -17.38
CA GLY A 120 6.23 -7.06 -16.90
C GLY A 120 7.43 -7.67 -16.19
N ASN A 121 8.47 -6.89 -15.90
CA ASN A 121 9.57 -7.38 -15.09
C ASN A 121 9.17 -7.46 -13.63
N GLU A 122 9.54 -8.54 -12.96
CA GLU A 122 9.40 -8.66 -11.52
C GLU A 122 10.35 -7.69 -10.82
N VAL A 123 9.78 -6.80 -10.00
CA VAL A 123 10.51 -5.79 -9.21
C VAL A 123 10.78 -6.30 -7.80
N ALA A 124 9.80 -7.00 -7.23
CA ALA A 124 9.89 -7.60 -5.90
C ALA A 124 8.86 -8.72 -5.74
N PHE A 125 9.13 -9.61 -4.80
CA PHE A 125 8.18 -10.56 -4.24
C PHE A 125 7.90 -10.18 -2.79
N VAL A 126 6.63 -9.97 -2.44
CA VAL A 126 6.21 -9.68 -1.07
C VAL A 126 5.70 -10.96 -0.43
N GLN A 127 6.29 -11.35 0.68
CA GLN A 127 5.91 -12.52 1.45
C GLN A 127 5.89 -12.20 2.93
N GLY A 128 4.87 -12.67 3.65
CA GLY A 128 4.80 -12.38 5.08
C GLY A 128 3.88 -13.28 5.86
N ASN A 129 3.66 -12.86 7.11
CA ASN A 129 2.85 -13.56 8.08
C ASN A 129 1.85 -12.56 8.71
N TRP A 130 0.57 -12.79 8.50
CA TRP A 130 -0.51 -11.96 9.07
C TRP A 130 -0.54 -12.01 10.60
N VAL A 131 -0.23 -13.16 11.20
CA VAL A 131 -0.22 -13.32 12.67
C VAL A 131 0.85 -12.43 13.32
N GLY A 132 2.04 -12.37 12.69
CA GLY A 132 3.13 -11.51 13.12
C GLY A 132 3.06 -10.08 12.57
N TRP A 133 2.21 -9.85 11.59
CA TRP A 133 2.07 -8.64 10.79
C TRP A 133 3.44 -8.08 10.34
N THR A 134 4.22 -8.99 9.74
CA THR A 134 5.54 -8.68 9.18
C THR A 134 5.65 -9.32 7.81
N PHE A 135 5.98 -8.50 6.82
CA PHE A 135 6.16 -8.90 5.42
C PHE A 135 7.55 -8.45 4.96
N LYS A 136 8.15 -9.23 4.07
CA LYS A 136 9.45 -8.95 3.47
C LYS A 136 9.25 -8.64 1.99
N PHE A 137 10.00 -7.65 1.52
CA PHE A 137 10.24 -7.48 0.10
C PHE A 137 11.48 -8.29 -0.26
N LEU A 138 11.36 -9.18 -1.20
CA LEU A 138 12.44 -10.02 -1.72
C LEU A 138 12.71 -9.66 -3.18
N ASP A 139 13.97 -9.64 -3.58
CA ASP A 139 14.37 -9.54 -4.98
C ASP A 139 14.22 -10.89 -5.70
N ARG A 140 14.63 -10.96 -6.98
CA ARG A 140 14.60 -12.20 -7.79
C ARG A 140 15.48 -13.30 -7.22
N ASP A 141 16.56 -12.91 -6.53
CA ASP A 141 17.53 -13.83 -5.93
C ASP A 141 17.13 -14.22 -4.48
N GLN A 142 15.92 -13.82 -4.05
CA GLN A 142 15.36 -14.04 -2.70
C GLN A 142 16.10 -13.30 -1.59
N ASN A 143 16.90 -12.26 -1.91
CA ASN A 143 17.48 -11.40 -0.91
C ASN A 143 16.43 -10.42 -0.38
N GLU A 144 16.47 -10.15 0.91
CA GLU A 144 15.60 -9.16 1.55
C GLU A 144 16.04 -7.74 1.18
N ILE A 145 15.17 -7.01 0.48
CA ILE A 145 15.38 -5.63 0.04
C ILE A 145 14.53 -4.62 0.81
N GLY A 146 13.74 -5.09 1.77
CA GLY A 146 12.93 -4.24 2.64
C GLY A 146 11.89 -5.01 3.43
N THR A 147 11.21 -4.32 4.33
CA THR A 147 10.18 -4.88 5.22
C THR A 147 8.95 -3.98 5.33
N ILE A 148 7.82 -4.62 5.69
CA ILE A 148 6.60 -3.95 6.14
C ILE A 148 6.25 -4.56 7.48
N THR A 149 6.16 -3.76 8.56
CA THR A 149 5.94 -4.33 9.89
C THR A 149 5.22 -3.38 10.85
N LYS A 150 4.37 -3.95 11.71
CA LYS A 150 3.82 -3.28 12.91
C LYS A 150 4.75 -3.39 14.11
N LYS A 151 5.83 -4.17 14.02
CA LYS A 151 6.82 -4.40 15.10
C LYS A 151 8.14 -3.69 14.78
N TRP A 152 8.11 -2.37 14.83
CA TRP A 152 9.29 -1.55 14.57
C TRP A 152 10.01 -1.17 15.85
N THR A 153 11.33 -1.32 15.86
CA THR A 153 12.20 -1.00 17.01
C THR A 153 13.23 0.11 16.72
N GLY A 154 13.22 0.62 15.48
CA GLY A 154 14.10 1.70 15.04
C GLY A 154 13.63 3.09 15.44
N VAL A 155 14.14 4.10 14.74
CA VAL A 155 13.70 5.50 14.88
C VAL A 155 12.19 5.61 14.64
N GLY A 156 11.49 6.40 15.43
CA GLY A 156 10.04 6.56 15.34
C GLY A 156 9.22 5.46 16.02
N LYS A 157 9.83 4.56 16.79
CA LYS A 157 9.11 3.48 17.50
C LYS A 157 7.99 3.98 18.42
N GLU A 158 8.15 5.17 18.98
CA GLU A 158 7.16 5.83 19.85
C GLU A 158 5.89 6.25 19.10
N MET A 159 5.90 6.29 17.76
CA MET A 159 4.74 6.58 16.94
C MET A 159 3.76 5.40 16.86
N PHE A 160 4.21 4.19 17.26
CA PHE A 160 3.39 2.97 17.25
C PHE A 160 2.45 2.91 18.47
N THR A 161 1.62 3.94 18.65
CA THR A 161 0.64 4.02 19.72
C THR A 161 -0.68 3.34 19.41
N SER A 162 -0.92 3.01 18.15
CA SER A 162 -2.10 2.32 17.66
C SER A 162 -1.73 1.02 16.93
N ALA A 163 -2.59 0.00 17.05
CA ALA A 163 -2.39 -1.30 16.43
C ALA A 163 -2.41 -1.27 14.88
N ASP A 164 -2.91 -0.19 14.30
CA ASP A 164 -3.13 -0.05 12.86
C ASP A 164 -2.01 0.73 12.14
N ASN A 165 -1.00 1.19 12.90
CA ASN A 165 0.18 1.85 12.34
C ASN A 165 1.23 0.82 11.93
N TYR A 166 1.96 1.10 10.83
CA TYR A 166 3.05 0.23 10.38
C TYR A 166 4.15 1.00 9.66
N MET A 167 5.31 0.37 9.55
CA MET A 167 6.47 0.88 8.85
C MET A 167 6.66 0.16 7.52
N ILE A 168 7.00 0.90 6.47
CA ILE A 168 7.58 0.38 5.23
C ILE A 168 9.03 0.84 5.24
N ALA A 169 9.97 -0.10 5.23
CA ALA A 169 11.40 0.19 5.24
C ALA A 169 12.10 -0.56 4.10
N LEU A 170 12.86 0.17 3.29
CA LEU A 170 13.69 -0.36 2.21
C LEU A 170 15.15 -0.31 2.64
N ASN A 171 15.94 -1.28 2.20
CA ASN A 171 17.37 -1.33 2.54
C ASN A 171 18.15 -0.20 1.87
N ASP A 172 17.77 0.13 0.63
CA ASP A 172 18.41 1.17 -0.18
C ASP A 172 17.40 2.21 -0.68
N GLU A 173 17.88 3.40 -1.03
CA GLU A 173 17.05 4.40 -1.70
C GLU A 173 16.67 3.91 -3.10
N PRO A 174 15.37 3.73 -3.36
CA PRO A 174 14.94 3.27 -4.67
C PRO A 174 14.93 4.41 -5.68
N ALA A 175 15.14 4.08 -6.97
CA ALA A 175 14.80 5.01 -8.04
C ALA A 175 13.30 5.36 -7.97
N PRO A 176 12.87 6.58 -8.37
CA PRO A 176 11.49 7.06 -8.19
C PRO A 176 10.39 6.12 -8.69
N ALA A 177 10.57 5.51 -9.85
CA ALA A 177 9.61 4.54 -10.39
C ALA A 177 9.50 3.29 -9.51
N LYS A 178 10.61 2.76 -9.00
CA LYS A 178 10.63 1.64 -8.05
C LYS A 178 10.03 2.03 -6.71
N ALA A 179 10.29 3.26 -6.24
CA ALA A 179 9.72 3.79 -5.01
C ALA A 179 8.19 3.77 -5.01
N ILE A 180 7.57 4.20 -6.12
CA ILE A 180 6.11 4.14 -6.31
C ILE A 180 5.61 2.70 -6.14
N LEU A 181 6.23 1.74 -6.84
CA LEU A 181 5.81 0.33 -6.81
C LEU A 181 5.95 -0.27 -5.40
N MET A 182 7.06 0.01 -4.71
CA MET A 182 7.33 -0.50 -3.36
C MET A 182 6.39 0.12 -2.32
N LEU A 183 6.15 1.45 -2.39
CA LEU A 183 5.20 2.12 -1.51
C LEU A 183 3.76 1.64 -1.77
N ALA A 184 3.36 1.50 -3.03
CA ALA A 184 2.06 0.96 -3.40
C ALA A 184 1.89 -0.48 -2.89
N ALA A 185 2.92 -1.32 -3.01
CA ALA A 185 2.91 -2.68 -2.49
C ALA A 185 2.77 -2.71 -0.96
N GLY A 186 3.49 -1.83 -0.25
CA GLY A 186 3.37 -1.69 1.20
C GLY A 186 1.97 -1.27 1.66
N LEU A 187 1.37 -0.29 1.01
CA LEU A 187 -0.01 0.14 1.27
C LEU A 187 -1.03 -0.96 0.92
N ALA A 188 -0.80 -1.71 -0.16
CA ALA A 188 -1.70 -2.77 -0.60
C ALA A 188 -1.79 -3.92 0.40
N VAL A 189 -0.76 -4.19 1.20
CA VAL A 189 -0.81 -5.19 2.28
C VAL A 189 -1.96 -4.92 3.22
N ASP A 190 -2.12 -3.68 3.65
CA ASP A 190 -3.21 -3.32 4.57
C ASP A 190 -4.55 -3.14 3.83
N ILE A 191 -4.57 -2.30 2.81
CA ILE A 191 -5.80 -1.86 2.14
C ILE A 191 -6.53 -3.01 1.42
N ILE A 192 -5.78 -3.95 0.85
CA ILE A 192 -6.32 -4.97 -0.07
C ILE A 192 -6.28 -6.38 0.51
N TYR A 193 -5.26 -6.68 1.33
CA TYR A 193 -5.01 -8.02 1.81
C TYR A 193 -5.38 -8.24 3.29
N LYS A 194 -5.54 -7.19 4.10
CA LYS A 194 -6.01 -7.27 5.50
C LYS A 194 -7.45 -7.75 5.62
N GLU A 195 -8.25 -7.58 4.57
CA GLU A 195 -9.69 -7.89 4.54
C GLU A 195 -10.00 -9.37 4.24
N LYS A 196 -9.06 -10.28 4.53
CA LYS A 196 -9.25 -11.74 4.38
C LYS A 196 -9.74 -12.37 5.66
#